data_e8fe4bc3feefd022144604f4683f0dcb
#
_entry.id   e8fe4bc3feefd022144604f4683f0dcb
#
_cell.length_a   1.000
_cell.length_b   1.000
_cell.length_c   1.000
_cell.angle_alpha   90.00
_cell.angle_beta   90.00
_cell.angle_gamma   90.00
#
_symmetry.space_group_name_H-M   'P 1'
#
loop_
_entity.id
_entity.type
_entity.pdbx_description
1 polymer ?
#
loop_
_entity_poly.entity_id
_entity_poly.type
_entity_poly.pdbx_seq_one_letter_code
_entity_poly.pdbx_strand_id
1 'polypeptide(L)'
;MQAYMYSTTTHEFLEPVPCFPDPVRSRMEGREVYLLPDHATFTEPPAKRTGYIAVWNGSGWIETEDHRGIQYWPKGATYNSPFMEMKELGPLPDGASLTPPEQTAEEKAAEEERRKQAEAEAARVPDLEAAVAELGMTSASDKEESDAAALDLAAYAAELEARIAKLEEKNG
;
A
#
# COMPACT_ATOMS: atom_id res chain seq x y z
N MET A 1 35.83 22.19 19.23
CA MET A 1 35.82 20.84 18.60
C MET A 1 34.40 20.45 18.35
N GLN A 2 34.13 19.68 17.29
CA GLN A 2 32.81 19.22 16.95
C GLN A 2 32.80 17.69 17.02
N ALA A 3 31.70 17.12 17.54
CA ALA A 3 31.45 15.69 17.47
C ALA A 3 30.13 15.47 16.71
N TYR A 4 29.94 14.27 16.24
CA TYR A 4 28.85 13.86 15.38
C TYR A 4 28.06 12.75 16.08
N MET A 5 26.82 13.07 16.46
CA MET A 5 25.94 12.14 17.18
C MET A 5 25.29 11.14 16.23
N TYR A 6 25.08 9.93 16.75
CA TYR A 6 24.34 8.90 16.05
C TYR A 6 23.27 8.26 16.95
N SER A 7 22.25 7.70 16.32
CA SER A 7 21.16 7.02 17.00
C SER A 7 21.65 5.84 17.84
N THR A 8 21.12 5.69 19.04
CA THR A 8 21.42 4.56 19.94
C THR A 8 20.93 3.21 19.41
N THR A 9 19.91 3.21 18.56
CA THR A 9 19.24 2.02 18.04
C THR A 9 19.65 1.68 16.62
N THR A 10 19.65 2.69 15.74
CA THR A 10 19.91 2.49 14.29
C THR A 10 21.32 2.90 13.88
N HIS A 11 22.05 3.59 14.76
CA HIS A 11 23.38 4.16 14.53
C HIS A 11 23.45 5.18 13.38
N GLU A 12 22.28 5.63 12.91
CA GLU A 12 22.19 6.66 11.88
C GLU A 12 22.70 8.01 12.40
N PHE A 13 23.37 8.75 11.54
CA PHE A 13 23.81 10.10 11.86
C PHE A 13 22.60 10.99 12.19
N LEU A 14 22.70 11.73 13.29
CA LEU A 14 21.66 12.66 13.73
C LEU A 14 22.06 14.10 13.44
N GLU A 15 23.01 14.61 14.22
CA GLU A 15 23.43 16.01 14.13
C GLU A 15 24.86 16.20 14.64
N PRO A 16 25.54 17.26 14.21
CA PRO A 16 26.78 17.69 14.81
C PRO A 16 26.54 18.43 16.12
N VAL A 17 27.36 18.19 17.14
CA VAL A 17 27.27 18.85 18.45
C VAL A 17 28.60 19.48 18.83
N PRO A 18 28.62 20.65 19.48
CA PRO A 18 29.83 21.25 19.98
C PRO A 18 30.36 20.45 21.19
N CYS A 19 31.67 20.19 21.21
CA CYS A 19 32.35 19.59 22.34
C CYS A 19 33.17 20.61 23.08
N PHE A 20 33.12 20.53 24.42
CA PHE A 20 33.87 21.41 25.30
C PHE A 20 35.11 20.72 25.80
N PRO A 21 36.21 21.46 26.07
CA PRO A 21 37.43 20.89 26.67
C PRO A 21 37.14 20.33 28.05
N ASP A 22 37.74 19.18 28.36
CA ASP A 22 37.85 18.68 29.73
C ASP A 22 39.01 19.39 30.44
N PRO A 23 38.75 20.28 31.40
CA PRO A 23 39.79 21.07 31.98
C PRO A 23 40.73 20.25 32.86
N VAL A 24 40.27 19.13 33.43
CA VAL A 24 41.07 18.27 34.29
C VAL A 24 42.00 17.42 33.44
N ARG A 25 41.46 16.72 32.44
CA ARG A 25 42.26 15.87 31.56
C ARG A 25 43.23 16.69 30.70
N SER A 26 42.79 17.85 30.20
CA SER A 26 43.65 18.75 29.42
C SER A 26 44.86 19.20 30.23
N ARG A 27 44.70 19.52 31.53
CA ARG A 27 45.81 19.86 32.41
C ARG A 27 46.72 18.69 32.69
N MET A 28 46.17 17.49 32.89
CA MET A 28 46.94 16.28 33.15
C MET A 28 47.76 15.84 31.94
N GLU A 29 47.20 15.93 30.74
CA GLU A 29 47.81 15.48 29.50
C GLU A 29 48.69 16.55 28.82
N GLY A 30 48.63 17.82 29.29
CA GLY A 30 49.34 18.94 28.67
C GLY A 30 48.88 19.31 27.26
N ARG A 31 47.70 18.88 26.87
CA ARG A 31 47.05 19.15 25.57
C ARG A 31 45.55 19.31 25.74
N GLU A 32 44.89 19.95 24.81
CA GLU A 32 43.42 20.03 24.82
C GLU A 32 42.80 18.64 24.61
N VAL A 33 42.04 18.18 25.59
CA VAL A 33 41.20 16.97 25.54
C VAL A 33 39.74 17.40 25.58
N TYR A 34 38.96 16.92 24.64
CA TYR A 34 37.56 17.25 24.56
C TYR A 34 36.69 16.13 25.13
N LEU A 35 35.57 16.53 25.76
CA LEU A 35 34.57 15.58 26.24
C LEU A 35 33.75 15.10 25.03
N LEU A 36 33.83 13.80 24.77
CA LEU A 36 32.99 13.16 23.76
C LEU A 36 31.68 12.73 24.41
N PRO A 37 30.52 13.21 23.92
CA PRO A 37 29.24 12.74 24.38
C PRO A 37 29.02 11.26 24.09
N ASP A 38 28.15 10.62 24.85
CA ASP A 38 27.71 9.26 24.54
C ASP A 38 27.07 9.20 23.16
N HIS A 39 27.27 8.12 22.44
CA HIS A 39 26.78 7.93 21.07
C HIS A 39 27.22 9.03 20.08
N ALA A 40 28.44 9.48 20.22
CA ALA A 40 29.07 10.44 19.34
C ALA A 40 30.49 9.99 18.93
N THR A 41 30.97 10.54 17.84
CA THR A 41 32.33 10.36 17.35
C THR A 41 32.94 11.67 16.88
N PHE A 42 34.25 11.81 16.90
CA PHE A 42 34.93 12.94 16.27
C PHE A 42 35.17 12.77 14.78
N THR A 43 34.89 11.58 14.25
CA THR A 43 34.98 11.32 12.82
C THR A 43 33.82 11.98 12.10
N GLU A 44 34.11 12.85 11.15
CA GLU A 44 33.11 13.54 10.35
C GLU A 44 32.39 12.55 9.42
N PRO A 45 31.02 12.59 9.35
CA PRO A 45 30.30 11.78 8.40
C PRO A 45 30.54 12.26 6.96
N PRO A 46 30.35 11.39 5.96
CA PRO A 46 30.40 11.78 4.56
C PRO A 46 29.36 12.85 4.26
N ALA A 47 29.59 13.64 3.23
CA ALA A 47 28.65 14.66 2.79
C ALA A 47 27.29 14.05 2.46
N LYS A 48 26.20 14.72 2.88
CA LYS A 48 24.84 14.23 2.64
C LYS A 48 24.58 14.03 1.16
N ARG A 49 24.20 12.81 0.79
CA ARG A 49 23.80 12.42 -0.56
C ARG A 49 22.34 12.00 -0.57
N THR A 50 21.58 12.44 -1.59
CA THR A 50 20.17 12.06 -1.73
C THR A 50 20.02 10.55 -1.86
N GLY A 51 19.10 9.96 -1.10
CA GLY A 51 18.86 8.52 -1.07
C GLY A 51 19.89 7.72 -0.27
N TYR A 52 20.73 8.39 0.52
CA TYR A 52 21.72 7.74 1.40
C TYR A 52 21.73 8.39 2.78
N ILE A 53 22.01 7.59 3.77
CA ILE A 53 22.25 8.03 5.15
C ILE A 53 23.57 7.45 5.66
N ALA A 54 24.28 8.23 6.48
CA ALA A 54 25.50 7.75 7.13
C ALA A 54 25.13 6.94 8.39
N VAL A 55 25.67 5.74 8.52
CA VAL A 55 25.45 4.83 9.65
C VAL A 55 26.81 4.55 10.31
N TRP A 56 26.90 4.70 11.62
CA TRP A 56 28.12 4.43 12.38
C TRP A 56 28.26 2.95 12.68
N ASN A 57 29.36 2.32 12.25
CA ASN A 57 29.62 0.88 12.47
C ASN A 57 30.55 0.59 13.68
N GLY A 58 30.86 1.60 14.48
CA GLY A 58 31.80 1.49 15.60
C GLY A 58 33.23 1.91 15.26
N SER A 59 33.61 2.00 14.00
CA SER A 59 34.95 2.38 13.53
C SER A 59 34.93 3.53 12.53
N GLY A 60 33.86 3.67 11.77
CA GLY A 60 33.69 4.69 10.75
C GLY A 60 32.24 4.79 10.28
N TRP A 61 32.00 5.77 9.43
CA TRP A 61 30.71 5.95 8.78
C TRP A 61 30.61 5.10 7.52
N ILE A 62 29.47 4.44 7.35
CA ILE A 62 29.09 3.72 6.13
C ILE A 62 27.90 4.43 5.51
N GLU A 63 27.98 4.75 4.23
CA GLU A 63 26.82 5.23 3.48
C GLU A 63 25.90 4.04 3.16
N THR A 64 24.68 4.11 3.64
CA THR A 64 23.63 3.10 3.41
C THR A 64 22.51 3.73 2.59
N GLU A 65 21.98 3.01 1.61
CA GLU A 65 20.83 3.46 0.85
C GLU A 65 19.62 3.64 1.76
N ASP A 66 18.90 4.75 1.55
CA ASP A 66 17.68 5.07 2.30
C ASP A 66 16.53 5.30 1.33
N HIS A 67 15.73 4.27 1.19
CA HIS A 67 14.53 4.26 0.38
C HIS A 67 13.25 4.28 1.22
N ARG A 68 13.32 4.59 2.51
CA ARG A 68 12.16 4.68 3.40
C ARG A 68 11.16 5.72 2.88
N GLY A 69 9.87 5.35 2.94
CA GLY A 69 8.77 6.18 2.42
C GLY A 69 8.57 6.10 0.92
N ILE A 70 9.43 5.39 0.19
CA ILE A 70 9.26 5.19 -1.26
C ILE A 70 8.24 4.08 -1.50
N GLN A 71 7.28 4.36 -2.37
CA GLN A 71 6.31 3.39 -2.86
C GLN A 71 6.91 2.58 -4.01
N TYR A 72 6.73 1.27 -3.95
CA TYR A 72 7.23 0.36 -4.96
C TYR A 72 6.27 -0.81 -5.19
N TRP A 73 6.39 -1.44 -6.34
CA TRP A 73 5.71 -2.69 -6.66
C TRP A 73 6.72 -3.85 -6.61
N PRO A 74 6.39 -4.94 -5.89
CA PRO A 74 7.30 -6.08 -5.80
C PRO A 74 7.46 -6.77 -7.16
N LYS A 75 8.54 -7.55 -7.31
CA LYS A 75 8.76 -8.35 -8.50
C LYS A 75 7.57 -9.25 -8.82
N GLY A 76 7.07 -9.18 -10.05
CA GLY A 76 5.91 -9.96 -10.50
C GLY A 76 4.56 -9.36 -10.11
N ALA A 77 4.52 -8.13 -9.62
CA ALA A 77 3.28 -7.40 -9.43
C ALA A 77 2.52 -7.25 -10.75
N THR A 78 1.20 -7.43 -10.70
CA THR A 78 0.28 -7.21 -11.83
C THR A 78 -0.38 -5.84 -11.71
N TYR A 79 -1.10 -5.41 -12.73
CA TYR A 79 -1.81 -4.13 -12.79
C TYR A 79 -2.66 -3.84 -11.55
N ASN A 80 -3.32 -4.87 -10.99
CA ASN A 80 -4.17 -4.74 -9.79
C ASN A 80 -3.44 -4.93 -8.47
N SER A 81 -2.11 -5.13 -8.50
CA SER A 81 -1.35 -5.32 -7.27
C SER A 81 -1.21 -3.99 -6.54
N PRO A 82 -1.48 -3.95 -5.22
CA PRO A 82 -1.24 -2.77 -4.43
C PRO A 82 0.27 -2.45 -4.38
N PHE A 83 0.61 -1.17 -4.29
CA PHE A 83 1.96 -0.77 -3.99
C PHE A 83 2.32 -1.11 -2.54
N MET A 84 3.60 -1.26 -2.29
CA MET A 84 4.18 -1.38 -0.96
C MET A 84 5.02 -0.15 -0.64
N GLU A 85 5.13 0.18 0.64
CA GLU A 85 5.99 1.28 1.10
C GLU A 85 7.23 0.70 1.79
N MET A 86 8.40 1.20 1.42
CA MET A 86 9.66 0.83 2.08
C MET A 86 9.70 1.41 3.49
N LYS A 87 9.78 0.57 4.51
CA LYS A 87 9.80 0.98 5.93
C LYS A 87 11.18 0.86 6.55
N GLU A 88 11.99 -0.02 6.02
CA GLU A 88 13.32 -0.31 6.56
C GLU A 88 14.41 0.45 5.81
N LEU A 89 15.51 0.70 6.51
CA LEU A 89 16.71 1.26 5.90
C LEU A 89 17.37 0.21 5.00
N GLY A 90 17.73 0.60 3.80
CA GLY A 90 18.40 -0.27 2.85
C GLY A 90 17.96 -0.06 1.41
N PRO A 91 18.52 -0.86 0.49
CA PRO A 91 18.17 -0.84 -0.91
C PRO A 91 16.74 -1.35 -1.13
N LEU A 92 16.14 -0.96 -2.25
CA LEU A 92 14.86 -1.52 -2.68
C LEU A 92 14.99 -3.05 -2.87
N PRO A 93 13.91 -3.82 -2.60
CA PRO A 93 13.88 -5.25 -2.85
C PRO A 93 14.22 -5.59 -4.30
N ASP A 94 14.85 -6.75 -4.48
CA ASP A 94 15.33 -7.20 -5.80
C ASP A 94 14.17 -7.32 -6.81
N GLY A 95 14.28 -6.61 -7.92
CA GLY A 95 13.23 -6.58 -8.95
C GLY A 95 12.02 -5.72 -8.62
N ALA A 96 12.09 -4.88 -7.59
CA ALA A 96 11.07 -3.87 -7.31
C ALA A 96 11.00 -2.83 -8.44
N SER A 97 9.78 -2.39 -8.76
CA SER A 97 9.53 -1.31 -9.72
C SER A 97 9.03 -0.06 -9.00
N LEU A 98 9.50 1.10 -9.40
CA LEU A 98 9.00 2.41 -8.95
C LEU A 98 7.84 2.92 -9.81
N THR A 99 7.55 2.23 -10.90
CA THR A 99 6.41 2.52 -11.77
C THR A 99 5.34 1.44 -11.60
N PRO A 100 4.04 1.82 -11.60
CA PRO A 100 2.97 0.84 -11.55
C PRO A 100 3.08 -0.12 -12.74
N PRO A 101 2.76 -1.41 -12.52
CA PRO A 101 2.71 -2.38 -13.61
C PRO A 101 1.67 -1.97 -14.64
N GLU A 102 2.01 -2.07 -15.91
CA GLU A 102 1.07 -1.81 -16.99
C GLU A 102 0.12 -2.99 -17.17
N GLN A 103 -1.12 -2.68 -17.52
CA GLN A 103 -2.11 -3.68 -17.86
C GLN A 103 -1.69 -4.42 -19.14
N THR A 104 -1.60 -5.73 -19.11
CA THR A 104 -1.30 -6.53 -20.29
C THR A 104 -2.46 -6.49 -21.29
N ALA A 105 -2.20 -6.82 -22.54
CA ALA A 105 -3.24 -6.89 -23.58
C ALA A 105 -4.32 -7.92 -23.25
N GLU A 106 -3.93 -9.04 -22.62
CA GLU A 106 -4.83 -10.09 -22.16
C GLU A 106 -5.73 -9.64 -21.01
N GLU A 107 -5.17 -8.91 -20.03
CA GLU A 107 -5.94 -8.35 -18.91
C GLU A 107 -6.94 -7.30 -19.38
N LYS A 108 -6.55 -6.44 -20.33
CA LYS A 108 -7.46 -5.45 -20.95
C LYS A 108 -8.61 -6.13 -21.69
N ALA A 109 -8.31 -7.19 -22.47
CA ALA A 109 -9.32 -7.95 -23.18
C ALA A 109 -10.28 -8.67 -22.21
N ALA A 110 -9.75 -9.28 -21.15
CA ALA A 110 -10.58 -9.95 -20.15
C ALA A 110 -11.45 -8.99 -19.34
N GLU A 111 -10.98 -7.77 -19.06
CA GLU A 111 -11.77 -6.73 -18.39
C GLU A 111 -12.87 -6.19 -19.31
N GLU A 112 -12.57 -5.96 -20.58
CA GLU A 112 -13.56 -5.54 -21.56
C GLU A 112 -14.66 -6.59 -21.76
N GLU A 113 -14.28 -7.87 -21.78
CA GLU A 113 -15.24 -8.96 -21.91
C GLU A 113 -16.14 -9.07 -20.66
N ARG A 114 -15.57 -8.95 -19.46
CA ARG A 114 -16.34 -8.87 -18.20
C ARG A 114 -17.31 -7.70 -18.19
N ARG A 115 -16.87 -6.52 -18.67
CA ARG A 115 -17.74 -5.34 -18.77
C ARG A 115 -18.89 -5.57 -19.74
N LYS A 116 -18.63 -6.16 -20.91
CA LYS A 116 -19.67 -6.52 -21.89
C LYS A 116 -20.66 -7.52 -21.32
N GLN A 117 -20.18 -8.52 -20.58
CA GLN A 117 -21.03 -9.51 -19.92
C GLN A 117 -21.90 -8.87 -18.83
N ALA A 118 -21.33 -8.00 -18.00
CA ALA A 118 -22.08 -7.29 -16.96
C ALA A 118 -23.13 -6.34 -17.56
N GLU A 119 -22.81 -5.65 -18.66
CA GLU A 119 -23.74 -4.78 -19.38
C GLU A 119 -24.87 -5.58 -20.03
N ALA A 120 -24.55 -6.73 -20.63
CA ALA A 120 -25.56 -7.62 -21.21
C ALA A 120 -26.49 -8.23 -20.13
N GLU A 121 -25.93 -8.56 -18.96
CA GLU A 121 -26.72 -9.06 -17.82
C GLU A 121 -27.62 -7.97 -17.25
N ALA A 122 -27.09 -6.75 -17.09
CA ALA A 122 -27.86 -5.59 -16.64
C ALA A 122 -28.99 -5.23 -17.62
N ALA A 123 -28.79 -5.37 -18.93
CA ALA A 123 -29.81 -5.14 -19.94
C ALA A 123 -30.96 -6.17 -19.91
N ARG A 124 -30.75 -7.36 -19.34
CA ARG A 124 -31.76 -8.41 -19.19
C ARG A 124 -32.67 -8.20 -17.98
N VAL A 125 -32.27 -7.40 -17.01
CA VAL A 125 -33.07 -7.14 -15.81
C VAL A 125 -34.41 -6.50 -16.11
N PRO A 126 -34.53 -5.44 -16.96
CA PRO A 126 -35.83 -4.85 -17.32
C PRO A 126 -36.78 -5.83 -18.01
N ASP A 127 -36.25 -6.71 -18.88
CA ASP A 127 -37.06 -7.72 -19.57
C ASP A 127 -37.62 -8.76 -18.59
N LEU A 128 -36.87 -9.13 -17.59
CA LEU A 128 -37.30 -10.05 -16.53
C LEU A 128 -38.33 -9.38 -15.60
N GLU A 129 -38.13 -8.12 -15.26
CA GLU A 129 -39.11 -7.33 -14.49
C GLU A 129 -40.45 -7.20 -15.24
N ALA A 130 -40.40 -6.92 -16.55
CA ALA A 130 -41.59 -6.86 -17.39
C ALA A 130 -42.31 -8.21 -17.47
N ALA A 131 -41.59 -9.32 -17.62
CA ALA A 131 -42.15 -10.66 -17.63
C ALA A 131 -42.81 -11.04 -16.29
N VAL A 132 -42.21 -10.65 -15.17
CA VAL A 132 -42.77 -10.86 -13.83
C VAL A 132 -44.06 -10.02 -13.64
N ALA A 133 -44.07 -8.77 -14.14
CA ALA A 133 -45.24 -7.92 -14.08
C ALA A 133 -46.41 -8.49 -14.94
N GLU A 134 -46.10 -9.03 -16.13
CA GLU A 134 -47.12 -9.64 -17.02
C GLU A 134 -47.69 -10.93 -16.37
N LEU A 135 -46.86 -11.77 -15.76
CA LEU A 135 -47.33 -12.95 -15.01
C LEU A 135 -48.16 -12.55 -13.79
N GLY A 136 -47.80 -11.46 -13.10
CA GLY A 136 -48.58 -10.92 -11.98
C GLY A 136 -49.97 -10.41 -12.42
N MET A 137 -50.07 -9.81 -13.61
CA MET A 137 -51.36 -9.31 -14.18
C MET A 137 -52.26 -10.45 -14.62
N THR A 138 -51.71 -11.51 -15.24
CA THR A 138 -52.49 -12.68 -15.65
C THR A 138 -52.98 -13.51 -14.46
N SER A 139 -52.22 -13.59 -13.38
CA SER A 139 -52.59 -14.30 -12.15
C SER A 139 -53.70 -13.60 -11.36
N ALA A 140 -53.89 -12.29 -11.53
CA ALA A 140 -54.98 -11.54 -10.89
C ALA A 140 -56.35 -11.81 -11.52
N SER A 141 -56.40 -12.39 -12.73
CA SER A 141 -57.63 -12.73 -13.46
C SER A 141 -58.23 -14.10 -13.06
N ASP A 142 -57.44 -15.03 -12.55
CA ASP A 142 -57.88 -16.39 -12.20
C ASP A 142 -57.69 -16.66 -10.70
N LYS A 143 -58.74 -16.39 -9.94
CA LYS A 143 -58.70 -16.33 -8.47
C LYS A 143 -58.71 -17.68 -7.74
N GLU A 144 -58.74 -18.82 -8.39
CA GLU A 144 -58.78 -20.16 -7.78
C GLU A 144 -57.52 -21.04 -7.96
N GLU A 145 -56.60 -20.67 -8.87
CA GLU A 145 -55.25 -21.33 -8.94
C GLU A 145 -54.15 -20.53 -8.28
N SER A 146 -54.50 -19.48 -7.55
CA SER A 146 -53.64 -18.36 -7.16
C SER A 146 -52.65 -18.61 -6.03
N ASP A 147 -52.83 -19.56 -5.12
CA ASP A 147 -51.98 -19.65 -3.94
C ASP A 147 -50.63 -20.34 -4.22
N ALA A 148 -50.57 -21.32 -5.11
CA ALA A 148 -49.33 -21.96 -5.51
C ALA A 148 -48.46 -21.09 -6.44
N ALA A 149 -49.14 -20.41 -7.40
CA ALA A 149 -48.45 -19.49 -8.32
C ALA A 149 -47.94 -18.22 -7.64
N ALA A 150 -48.64 -17.73 -6.62
CA ALA A 150 -48.21 -16.57 -5.83
C ALA A 150 -46.97 -16.90 -4.97
N LEU A 151 -46.83 -18.13 -4.44
CA LEU A 151 -45.66 -18.61 -3.71
C LEU A 151 -44.43 -18.75 -4.63
N ASP A 152 -44.61 -19.25 -5.84
CA ASP A 152 -43.52 -19.35 -6.84
C ASP A 152 -43.07 -17.96 -7.31
N LEU A 153 -44.01 -17.02 -7.50
CA LEU A 153 -43.69 -15.66 -7.88
C LEU A 153 -42.94 -14.91 -6.79
N ALA A 154 -43.33 -15.09 -5.54
CA ALA A 154 -42.64 -14.49 -4.39
C ALA A 154 -41.22 -15.07 -4.22
N ALA A 155 -41.03 -16.37 -4.41
CA ALA A 155 -39.73 -17.00 -4.38
C ALA A 155 -38.80 -16.49 -5.50
N TYR A 156 -39.34 -16.32 -6.70
CA TYR A 156 -38.64 -15.77 -7.87
C TYR A 156 -38.26 -14.28 -7.71
N ALA A 157 -39.16 -13.48 -7.16
CA ALA A 157 -38.89 -12.08 -6.84
C ALA A 157 -37.77 -11.94 -5.78
N ALA A 158 -37.79 -12.76 -4.74
CA ALA A 158 -36.74 -12.79 -3.74
C ALA A 158 -35.37 -13.22 -4.31
N GLU A 159 -35.34 -14.13 -5.28
CA GLU A 159 -34.12 -14.54 -5.98
C GLU A 159 -33.55 -13.39 -6.86
N LEU A 160 -34.45 -12.65 -7.54
CA LEU A 160 -34.06 -11.46 -8.33
C LEU A 160 -33.49 -10.34 -7.44
N GLU A 161 -34.12 -10.04 -6.32
CA GLU A 161 -33.65 -9.05 -5.36
C GLU A 161 -32.25 -9.44 -4.80
N ALA A 162 -32.04 -10.71 -4.49
CA ALA A 162 -30.76 -11.20 -4.05
C ALA A 162 -29.66 -11.11 -5.13
N ARG A 163 -30.03 -11.25 -6.41
CA ARG A 163 -29.11 -11.09 -7.54
C ARG A 163 -28.79 -9.62 -7.81
N ILE A 164 -29.77 -8.73 -7.70
CA ILE A 164 -29.59 -7.27 -7.81
C ILE A 164 -28.65 -6.78 -6.70
N ALA A 165 -28.89 -7.16 -5.44
CA ALA A 165 -28.04 -6.81 -4.32
C ALA A 165 -26.57 -7.28 -4.50
N LYS A 166 -26.36 -8.48 -5.04
CA LYS A 166 -25.02 -8.98 -5.39
C LYS A 166 -24.34 -8.22 -6.52
N LEU A 167 -25.09 -7.68 -7.45
CA LEU A 167 -24.55 -6.87 -8.55
C LEU A 167 -24.18 -5.45 -8.08
N GLU A 168 -24.97 -4.89 -7.17
CA GLU A 168 -24.69 -3.59 -6.53
C GLU A 168 -23.44 -3.67 -5.63
N GLU A 169 -23.29 -4.74 -4.84
CA GLU A 169 -22.12 -4.97 -3.99
C GLU A 169 -20.81 -5.18 -4.79
N LYS A 170 -20.93 -5.64 -6.04
CA LYS A 170 -19.79 -5.90 -6.93
C LYS A 170 -19.36 -4.69 -7.75
N ASN A 171 -20.21 -3.64 -7.82
CA ASN A 171 -19.99 -2.41 -8.59
C ASN A 171 -19.75 -1.16 -7.72
N GLY A 172 -19.75 -1.29 -6.38
CA GLY A 172 -19.40 -0.26 -5.41
C GLY A 172 -18.00 -0.51 -4.84
#